data_7cc99c8a51be0ad17be12108b36074f2
#
_entry.id   7cc99c8a51be0ad17be12108b36074f2
#
_cell.length_a   1.000
_cell.length_b   1.000
_cell.length_c   1.000
_cell.angle_alpha   90.00
_cell.angle_beta   90.00
_cell.angle_gamma   90.00
#
_symmetry.space_group_name_H-M   'P 1'
#
loop_
_entity.id
_entity.type
_entity.pdbx_description
1 polymer ?
#
loop_
_entity_poly.entity_id
_entity_poly.type
_entity_poly.pdbx_seq_one_letter_code
_entity_poly.pdbx_strand_id
1 'polypeptide(L)'
;SMDVVSQGSINEFAVSMGANFNNVVYVGATIGIRSVYKKVGMTYQEEYGYFDANGHATPAVDKNGTPLNAQLDYMSLYQESKIDGSGVDFKLGVIVRPVAGLRVGVAFHTPTYYWLDRSYRADIESHLINNKTEDDQYNFDSTPRQDDIGGNSWDFVSPSRLLFGASYTFG
;
A
#
# COMPACT_ATOMS: atom_id res chain seq x y z
N SER A 1 -5.68 -11.54 -18.53
CA SER A 1 -6.02 -10.21 -17.99
C SER A 1 -5.23 -9.94 -16.71
N MET A 2 -5.08 -8.65 -16.36
CA MET A 2 -4.44 -8.22 -15.12
C MET A 2 -5.23 -7.04 -14.55
N ASP A 3 -5.59 -7.13 -13.28
CA ASP A 3 -6.27 -6.07 -12.55
C ASP A 3 -5.50 -5.73 -11.26
N VAL A 4 -5.35 -4.43 -10.97
CA VAL A 4 -4.62 -3.95 -9.79
C VAL A 4 -5.46 -2.92 -9.07
N VAL A 5 -5.78 -3.21 -7.82
CA VAL A 5 -6.51 -2.30 -6.94
C VAL A 5 -5.57 -1.83 -5.81
N SER A 6 -5.42 -0.52 -5.68
CA SER A 6 -4.62 0.09 -4.62
C SER A 6 -5.47 1.08 -3.84
N GLN A 7 -5.46 0.96 -2.53
CA GLN A 7 -6.12 1.89 -1.61
C GLN A 7 -5.23 2.13 -0.39
N GLY A 8 -5.33 3.33 0.18
CA GLY A 8 -4.56 3.65 1.38
C GLY A 8 -4.95 5.00 1.95
N SER A 9 -4.61 5.19 3.21
CA SER A 9 -4.81 6.44 3.93
C SER A 9 -3.71 6.66 4.97
N ILE A 10 -3.40 7.93 5.21
CA ILE A 10 -2.60 8.37 6.35
C ILE A 10 -3.46 9.41 7.07
N ASN A 11 -3.80 9.12 8.31
CA ASN A 11 -4.55 10.04 9.16
C ASN A 11 -3.63 10.56 10.27
N GLU A 12 -3.75 11.84 10.61
CA GLU A 12 -3.01 12.46 11.71
C GLU A 12 -4.01 13.01 12.74
N PHE A 13 -3.83 12.60 13.98
CA PHE A 13 -4.44 13.25 15.14
C PHE A 13 -3.37 14.11 15.81
N ALA A 14 -3.62 15.41 15.91
CA ALA A 14 -2.65 16.35 16.45
C ALA A 14 -3.24 17.12 17.63
N VAL A 15 -2.45 17.21 18.70
CA VAL A 15 -2.74 18.06 19.85
C VAL A 15 -1.72 19.18 19.89
N SER A 16 -2.21 20.42 19.89
CA SER A 16 -1.36 21.62 19.88
C SER A 16 -1.62 22.49 21.08
N MET A 17 -0.55 23.10 21.58
CA MET A 17 -0.62 24.14 22.62
C MET A 17 0.25 25.32 22.18
N GLY A 18 -0.12 26.51 22.66
CA GLY A 18 0.63 27.72 22.40
C GLY A 18 0.57 28.70 23.57
N ALA A 19 1.60 29.51 23.66
CA ALA A 19 1.70 30.58 24.63
C ALA A 19 2.14 31.90 23.97
N ASN A 20 1.63 33.01 24.47
CA ASN A 20 1.96 34.35 24.04
C ASN A 20 2.55 35.12 25.22
N PHE A 21 3.75 35.64 25.00
CA PHE A 21 4.47 36.46 26.01
C PHE A 21 4.52 37.91 25.52
N ASN A 22 3.79 38.77 26.22
CA ASN A 22 3.75 40.23 26.00
C ASN A 22 3.43 40.68 24.57
N ASN A 23 2.77 39.84 23.75
CA ASN A 23 2.54 40.07 22.33
C ASN A 23 3.83 40.24 21.52
N VAL A 24 4.98 39.83 22.05
CA VAL A 24 6.29 39.89 21.39
C VAL A 24 6.76 38.49 20.99
N VAL A 25 6.60 37.51 21.87
CA VAL A 25 7.05 36.13 21.59
C VAL A 25 5.87 35.18 21.68
N TYR A 26 5.70 34.39 20.65
CA TYR A 26 4.71 33.33 20.57
C TYR A 26 5.45 31.99 20.42
N VAL A 27 5.09 31.03 21.25
CA VAL A 27 5.66 29.67 21.23
C VAL A 27 4.53 28.69 21.03
N GLY A 28 4.75 27.72 20.17
CA GLY A 28 3.80 26.65 19.91
C GLY A 28 4.48 25.28 19.90
N ALA A 29 3.77 24.30 20.41
CA ALA A 29 4.18 22.90 20.35
C ALA A 29 3.01 22.03 19.90
N THR A 30 3.30 20.99 19.12
CA THR A 30 2.31 20.03 18.64
C THR A 30 2.87 18.62 18.76
N ILE A 31 2.04 17.69 19.21
CA ILE A 31 2.27 16.26 19.14
C ILE A 31 1.35 15.71 18.07
N GLY A 32 1.90 15.02 17.10
CA GLY A 32 1.17 14.31 16.03
C GLY A 32 1.24 12.80 16.24
N ILE A 33 0.08 12.15 16.18
CA ILE A 33 -0.04 10.69 16.15
C ILE A 33 -0.63 10.34 14.81
N ARG A 34 0.04 9.45 14.06
CA ARG A 34 -0.35 9.05 12.72
C ARG A 34 -0.78 7.60 12.67
N SER A 35 -1.79 7.34 11.87
CA SER A 35 -2.20 5.99 11.50
C SER A 35 -1.99 5.82 10.00
N VAL A 36 -1.34 4.74 9.61
CA VAL A 36 -1.02 4.41 8.23
C VAL A 36 -1.77 3.13 7.87
N TYR A 37 -2.43 3.16 6.74
CA TYR A 37 -3.05 1.98 6.13
C TYR A 37 -2.80 2.00 4.63
N LYS A 38 -2.34 0.86 4.07
CA LYS A 38 -2.22 0.66 2.63
C LYS A 38 -2.52 -0.78 2.29
N LYS A 39 -3.36 -0.97 1.27
CA LYS A 39 -3.67 -2.28 0.71
C LYS A 39 -3.50 -2.24 -0.80
N VAL A 40 -2.80 -3.23 -1.34
CA VAL A 40 -2.64 -3.42 -2.78
C VAL A 40 -3.04 -4.86 -3.09
N GLY A 41 -4.05 -5.02 -3.92
CA GLY A 41 -4.49 -6.31 -4.46
C GLY A 41 -4.16 -6.37 -5.96
N MET A 42 -3.68 -7.51 -6.42
CA MET A 42 -3.45 -7.79 -7.82
C MET A 42 -4.10 -9.13 -8.16
N THR A 43 -4.90 -9.14 -9.22
CA THR A 43 -5.42 -10.37 -9.82
C THR A 43 -4.83 -10.49 -11.21
N TYR A 44 -4.18 -11.61 -11.47
CA TYR A 44 -3.68 -11.98 -12.78
C TYR A 44 -4.40 -13.24 -13.23
N GLN A 45 -4.97 -13.21 -14.42
CA GLN A 45 -5.70 -14.33 -14.99
C GLN A 45 -5.24 -14.59 -16.41
N GLU A 46 -4.93 -15.84 -16.69
CA GLU A 46 -4.67 -16.38 -18.03
C GLU A 46 -5.73 -17.41 -18.39
N GLU A 47 -6.20 -17.33 -19.62
CA GLU A 47 -7.05 -18.32 -20.26
C GLU A 47 -6.24 -19.00 -21.37
N TYR A 48 -6.34 -20.31 -21.45
CA TYR A 48 -5.58 -21.12 -22.38
C TYR A 48 -6.51 -21.71 -23.43
N GLY A 49 -6.33 -21.29 -24.67
CA GLY A 49 -7.01 -21.85 -25.83
C GLY A 49 -6.03 -22.62 -26.69
N TYR A 50 -6.39 -23.84 -27.05
CA TYR A 50 -5.63 -24.66 -28.02
C TYR A 50 -6.36 -24.64 -29.35
N PHE A 51 -5.69 -24.19 -30.40
CA PHE A 51 -6.29 -24.00 -31.71
C PHE A 51 -5.45 -24.71 -32.81
N ASP A 52 -6.13 -25.24 -33.80
CA ASP A 52 -5.48 -25.78 -35.01
C ASP A 52 -4.99 -24.63 -35.92
N ALA A 53 -4.33 -25.01 -37.03
CA ALA A 53 -3.83 -24.06 -38.02
C ALA A 53 -4.95 -23.23 -38.72
N ASN A 54 -6.20 -23.65 -38.62
CA ASN A 54 -7.38 -22.95 -39.14
C ASN A 54 -8.11 -22.13 -38.12
N GLY A 55 -7.62 -22.11 -36.85
CA GLY A 55 -8.24 -21.36 -35.75
C GLY A 55 -9.41 -22.08 -35.07
N HIS A 56 -9.60 -23.37 -35.28
CA HIS A 56 -10.60 -24.16 -34.58
C HIS A 56 -10.06 -24.63 -33.23
N ALA A 57 -10.89 -24.60 -32.17
CA ALA A 57 -10.53 -25.13 -30.88
C ALA A 57 -10.24 -26.63 -30.97
N THR A 58 -9.10 -27.04 -30.44
CA THR A 58 -8.64 -28.44 -30.42
C THR A 58 -8.17 -28.81 -29.01
N PRO A 59 -8.23 -30.09 -28.61
CA PRO A 59 -7.55 -30.57 -27.44
C PRO A 59 -6.04 -30.32 -27.50
N ALA A 60 -5.41 -30.04 -26.39
CA ALA A 60 -3.95 -30.03 -26.28
C ALA A 60 -3.38 -31.41 -26.63
N VAL A 61 -2.27 -31.43 -27.37
CA VAL A 61 -1.61 -32.68 -27.82
C VAL A 61 -0.18 -32.75 -27.26
N ASP A 62 0.29 -33.95 -27.05
CA ASP A 62 1.69 -34.21 -26.74
C ASP A 62 2.60 -34.00 -27.97
N LYS A 63 3.92 -34.19 -27.81
CA LYS A 63 4.91 -34.05 -28.88
C LYS A 63 4.72 -35.02 -30.04
N ASN A 64 3.90 -36.06 -29.88
CA ASN A 64 3.59 -37.06 -30.89
C ASN A 64 2.23 -36.80 -31.57
N GLY A 65 1.53 -35.72 -31.19
CA GLY A 65 0.19 -35.40 -31.70
C GLY A 65 -0.94 -36.16 -31.00
N THR A 66 -0.67 -36.84 -29.88
CA THR A 66 -1.70 -37.56 -29.12
C THR A 66 -2.41 -36.57 -28.17
N PRO A 67 -3.77 -36.51 -28.17
CA PRO A 67 -4.50 -35.65 -27.26
C PRO A 67 -4.16 -35.95 -25.80
N LEU A 68 -3.91 -34.90 -25.02
CA LEU A 68 -3.70 -35.00 -23.59
C LEU A 68 -5.00 -35.36 -22.90
N ASN A 69 -4.92 -36.08 -21.78
CA ASN A 69 -6.10 -36.46 -20.99
C ASN A 69 -6.74 -35.26 -20.28
N ALA A 70 -5.93 -34.25 -19.96
CA ALA A 70 -6.39 -33.00 -19.35
C ALA A 70 -5.60 -31.83 -19.92
N GLN A 71 -6.23 -30.69 -19.98
CA GLN A 71 -5.62 -29.44 -20.44
C GLN A 71 -5.99 -28.32 -19.48
N LEU A 72 -5.08 -27.36 -19.32
CA LEU A 72 -5.33 -26.16 -18.52
C LEU A 72 -6.31 -25.27 -19.30
N ASP A 73 -7.40 -24.88 -18.65
CA ASP A 73 -8.39 -23.96 -19.18
C ASP A 73 -8.08 -22.52 -18.75
N TYR A 74 -7.95 -22.30 -17.45
CA TYR A 74 -7.49 -21.01 -16.94
C TYR A 74 -6.62 -21.17 -15.69
N MET A 75 -5.87 -20.14 -15.41
CA MET A 75 -5.13 -19.93 -14.18
C MET A 75 -5.40 -18.52 -13.67
N SER A 76 -5.68 -18.39 -12.38
CA SER A 76 -5.85 -17.11 -11.70
C SER A 76 -4.87 -17.02 -10.51
N LEU A 77 -4.10 -15.96 -10.46
CA LEU A 77 -3.21 -15.63 -9.34
C LEU A 77 -3.74 -14.36 -8.67
N TYR A 78 -4.13 -14.48 -7.42
CA TYR A 78 -4.44 -13.35 -6.57
C TYR A 78 -3.30 -13.08 -5.60
N GLN A 79 -2.88 -11.83 -5.50
CA GLN A 79 -1.87 -11.38 -4.54
C GLN A 79 -2.37 -10.16 -3.81
N GLU A 80 -2.17 -10.12 -2.50
CA GLU A 80 -2.53 -9.01 -1.65
C GLU A 80 -1.37 -8.65 -0.73
N SER A 81 -1.07 -7.35 -0.65
CA SER A 81 -0.13 -6.80 0.32
C SER A 81 -0.84 -5.72 1.12
N LYS A 82 -0.81 -5.83 2.42
CA LYS A 82 -1.41 -4.90 3.38
C LYS A 82 -0.31 -4.36 4.29
N ILE A 83 -0.31 -3.05 4.49
CA ILE A 83 0.58 -2.36 5.41
C ILE A 83 -0.30 -1.59 6.38
N ASP A 84 -0.12 -1.87 7.66
CA ASP A 84 -0.73 -1.15 8.78
C ASP A 84 0.37 -0.56 9.65
N GLY A 85 0.08 0.55 10.31
CA GLY A 85 1.03 1.08 11.26
C GLY A 85 0.64 2.38 11.91
N SER A 86 1.50 2.82 12.81
CA SER A 86 1.36 4.07 13.51
C SER A 86 2.67 4.85 13.48
N GLY A 87 2.57 6.15 13.74
CA GLY A 87 3.75 7.00 13.83
C GLY A 87 3.52 8.15 14.81
N VAL A 88 4.62 8.72 15.30
CA VAL A 88 4.59 9.87 16.20
C VAL A 88 5.61 10.91 15.76
N ASP A 89 5.24 12.18 15.87
CA ASP A 89 6.12 13.32 15.62
C ASP A 89 5.84 14.48 16.57
N PHE A 90 6.85 15.35 16.67
CA PHE A 90 6.80 16.59 17.43
C PHE A 90 7.06 17.77 16.52
N LYS A 91 6.32 18.87 16.75
CA LYS A 91 6.53 20.13 16.04
C LYS A 91 6.66 21.25 17.09
N LEU A 92 7.68 22.06 16.94
CA LEU A 92 7.92 23.22 17.79
C LEU A 92 8.03 24.46 16.91
N GLY A 93 7.45 25.57 17.35
CA GLY A 93 7.52 26.82 16.62
C GLY A 93 7.63 28.01 17.54
N VAL A 94 8.39 29.01 17.10
CA VAL A 94 8.54 30.30 17.77
C VAL A 94 8.34 31.41 16.75
N ILE A 95 7.53 32.41 17.10
CA ILE A 95 7.37 33.63 16.32
C ILE A 95 7.73 34.79 17.23
N VAL A 96 8.57 35.72 16.74
CA VAL A 96 8.98 36.92 17.43
C VAL A 96 8.52 38.14 16.65
N ARG A 97 8.02 39.15 17.37
CA ARG A 97 7.67 40.48 16.83
C ARG A 97 8.66 41.51 17.38
N PRO A 98 9.83 41.71 16.74
CA PRO A 98 10.84 42.62 17.25
C PRO A 98 10.43 44.12 17.16
N VAL A 99 9.61 44.45 16.18
CA VAL A 99 9.04 45.80 16.00
C VAL A 99 7.59 45.71 15.51
N ALA A 100 6.85 46.80 15.57
CA ALA A 100 5.50 46.88 15.04
C ALA A 100 5.52 46.53 13.54
N GLY A 101 4.65 45.62 13.12
CA GLY A 101 4.54 45.18 11.73
C GLY A 101 5.43 44.01 11.33
N LEU A 102 6.61 43.81 11.93
CA LEU A 102 7.51 42.71 11.57
C LEU A 102 7.28 41.47 12.45
N ARG A 103 7.14 40.31 11.81
CA ARG A 103 7.14 39.01 12.47
C ARG A 103 8.18 38.12 11.84
N VAL A 104 8.96 37.44 12.65
CA VAL A 104 9.93 36.43 12.22
C VAL A 104 9.63 35.13 12.97
N GLY A 105 9.59 34.04 12.25
CA GLY A 105 9.27 32.74 12.82
C GLY A 105 10.26 31.66 12.40
N VAL A 106 10.46 30.73 13.31
CA VAL A 106 11.16 29.48 13.05
C VAL A 106 10.32 28.33 13.57
N ALA A 107 10.23 27.25 12.81
CA ALA A 107 9.58 26.03 13.26
C ALA A 107 10.47 24.83 12.94
N PHE A 108 10.51 23.89 13.88
CA PHE A 108 11.21 22.63 13.77
C PHE A 108 10.21 21.48 13.89
N HIS A 109 10.22 20.61 12.90
CA HIS A 109 9.48 19.36 12.93
C HIS A 109 10.49 18.22 13.11
N THR A 110 10.31 17.45 14.16
CA THR A 110 11.12 16.24 14.34
C THR A 110 10.89 15.25 13.23
N PRO A 111 11.76 14.28 13.04
CA PRO A 111 11.42 13.08 12.29
C PRO A 111 10.11 12.48 12.82
N THR A 112 9.31 11.89 11.92
CA THR A 112 8.22 11.02 12.33
C THR A 112 8.78 9.60 12.44
N TYR A 113 8.60 9.00 13.60
CA TYR A 113 8.95 7.60 13.84
C TYR A 113 7.72 6.76 13.55
N TYR A 114 7.83 5.83 12.61
CA TYR A 114 6.78 4.90 12.21
C TYR A 114 7.13 3.48 12.60
N TRP A 115 6.15 2.79 13.14
CA TRP A 115 6.14 1.35 13.35
C TRP A 115 5.14 0.76 12.35
N LEU A 116 5.65 -0.06 11.43
CA LEU A 116 4.88 -0.56 10.30
C LEU A 116 4.90 -2.09 10.29
N ASP A 117 3.74 -2.67 10.08
CA ASP A 117 3.55 -4.10 9.88
C ASP A 117 3.05 -4.36 8.46
N ARG A 118 3.61 -5.36 7.80
CA ARG A 118 3.19 -5.79 6.49
C ARG A 118 2.72 -7.23 6.55
N SER A 119 1.52 -7.50 6.04
CA SER A 119 1.05 -8.83 5.71
C SER A 119 0.98 -9.03 4.20
N TYR A 120 1.20 -10.26 3.77
CA TYR A 120 1.15 -10.66 2.37
C TYR A 120 0.35 -11.95 2.23
N ARG A 121 -0.53 -12.00 1.24
CA ARG A 121 -1.31 -13.16 0.87
C ARG A 121 -1.19 -13.41 -0.63
N ALA A 122 -1.10 -14.69 -1.03
CA ALA A 122 -1.17 -15.11 -2.42
C ALA A 122 -2.03 -16.37 -2.53
N ASP A 123 -2.96 -16.36 -3.48
CA ASP A 123 -3.82 -17.49 -3.81
C ASP A 123 -3.67 -17.80 -5.29
N ILE A 124 -3.54 -19.10 -5.64
CA ILE A 124 -3.50 -19.58 -7.02
C ILE A 124 -4.67 -20.53 -7.21
N GLU A 125 -5.44 -20.27 -8.24
CA GLU A 125 -6.52 -21.15 -8.70
C GLU A 125 -6.20 -21.60 -10.12
N SER A 126 -6.40 -22.86 -10.44
CA SER A 126 -6.29 -23.39 -11.79
C SER A 126 -7.43 -24.33 -12.09
N HIS A 127 -7.91 -24.27 -13.32
CA HIS A 127 -8.98 -25.12 -13.83
C HIS A 127 -8.44 -26.01 -14.93
N LEU A 128 -8.69 -27.33 -14.81
CA LEU A 128 -8.29 -28.32 -15.79
C LEU A 128 -9.54 -28.96 -16.40
N ILE A 129 -9.58 -28.99 -17.73
CA ILE A 129 -10.61 -29.72 -18.48
C ILE A 129 -10.08 -31.11 -18.80
N ASN A 130 -10.85 -32.14 -18.46
CA ASN A 130 -10.54 -33.51 -18.89
C ASN A 130 -11.15 -33.78 -20.26
N ASN A 131 -10.32 -34.14 -21.23
CA ASN A 131 -10.75 -34.41 -22.60
C ASN A 131 -11.43 -35.78 -22.78
N LYS A 132 -11.51 -36.62 -21.77
CA LYS A 132 -12.08 -37.97 -21.84
C LYS A 132 -13.53 -38.06 -21.39
N THR A 133 -13.97 -37.15 -20.52
CA THR A 133 -15.36 -37.13 -19.99
C THR A 133 -15.77 -35.68 -19.79
N GLU A 134 -16.94 -35.30 -20.29
CA GLU A 134 -17.47 -33.93 -20.17
C GLU A 134 -17.72 -33.48 -18.71
N ASP A 135 -17.67 -34.40 -17.74
CA ASP A 135 -18.02 -34.13 -16.35
C ASP A 135 -16.84 -34.04 -15.37
N ASP A 136 -15.60 -34.34 -15.80
CA ASP A 136 -14.46 -34.34 -14.89
C ASP A 136 -13.73 -32.97 -14.94
N GLN A 137 -14.30 -32.00 -14.32
CA GLN A 137 -13.62 -30.72 -14.02
C GLN A 137 -12.78 -30.90 -12.75
N TYR A 138 -11.46 -30.83 -12.89
CA TYR A 138 -10.55 -30.80 -11.75
C TYR A 138 -10.28 -29.35 -11.36
N ASN A 139 -10.92 -28.88 -10.32
CA ASN A 139 -10.57 -27.65 -9.64
C ASN A 139 -9.47 -27.98 -8.63
N PHE A 140 -8.24 -27.67 -8.95
CA PHE A 140 -7.19 -27.63 -7.95
C PHE A 140 -7.25 -26.24 -7.26
N ASP A 141 -7.99 -26.17 -6.19
CA ASP A 141 -7.79 -25.11 -5.20
C ASP A 141 -6.48 -25.41 -4.47
N SER A 142 -5.36 -25.07 -5.11
CA SER A 142 -4.07 -25.09 -4.47
C SER A 142 -3.88 -23.79 -3.69
N THR A 143 -4.81 -23.48 -2.83
CA THR A 143 -4.57 -22.55 -1.76
C THR A 143 -3.76 -23.27 -0.68
N PRO A 144 -2.45 -23.04 -0.55
CA PRO A 144 -1.93 -23.00 0.77
C PRO A 144 -2.66 -21.81 1.41
N ARG A 145 -3.78 -22.05 2.07
CA ARG A 145 -4.34 -21.16 3.07
C ARG A 145 -3.31 -21.03 4.19
N GLN A 146 -2.28 -20.33 3.89
CA GLN A 146 -1.45 -19.75 4.88
C GLN A 146 -1.98 -18.35 5.03
N ASP A 147 -2.96 -18.19 5.92
CA ASP A 147 -3.29 -16.92 6.50
C ASP A 147 -1.95 -16.33 6.93
N ASP A 148 -1.54 -15.23 6.31
CA ASP A 148 -0.27 -14.55 6.50
C ASP A 148 1.01 -15.33 6.11
N ILE A 149 1.33 -15.33 4.82
CA ILE A 149 2.69 -15.67 4.39
C ILE A 149 3.61 -14.50 4.79
N GLY A 150 4.10 -14.55 6.03
CA GLY A 150 5.14 -13.66 6.53
C GLY A 150 4.68 -12.23 6.81
N GLY A 151 4.34 -11.96 8.06
CA GLY A 151 4.34 -10.61 8.60
C GLY A 151 5.79 -10.14 8.79
N ASN A 152 6.14 -8.99 8.23
CA ASN A 152 7.39 -8.29 8.51
C ASN A 152 7.05 -6.97 9.17
N SER A 153 7.59 -6.78 10.38
CA SER A 153 7.56 -5.49 11.07
C SER A 153 8.86 -4.74 10.79
N TRP A 154 8.77 -3.45 10.53
CA TRP A 154 9.95 -2.58 10.39
C TRP A 154 9.67 -1.19 10.88
N ASP A 155 10.73 -0.51 11.27
CA ASP A 155 10.69 0.88 11.66
C ASP A 155 11.09 1.76 10.48
N PHE A 156 10.39 2.89 10.32
CA PHE A 156 10.70 3.90 9.31
C PHE A 156 10.76 5.26 9.98
N VAL A 157 11.78 6.04 9.63
CA VAL A 157 11.99 7.37 10.17
C VAL A 157 12.01 8.37 9.01
N SER A 158 11.09 9.35 9.05
CA SER A 158 11.08 10.42 8.06
C SER A 158 12.15 11.48 8.38
N PRO A 159 12.57 12.30 7.39
CA PRO A 159 13.48 13.41 7.68
C PRO A 159 12.85 14.48 8.57
N SER A 160 13.68 15.15 9.39
CA SER A 160 13.30 16.37 10.08
C SER A 160 13.15 17.55 9.11
N ARG A 161 12.41 18.58 9.54
CA ARG A 161 12.23 19.80 8.76
C ARG A 161 12.47 21.02 9.63
N LEU A 162 13.20 21.98 9.09
CA LEU A 162 13.38 23.30 9.68
C LEU A 162 12.77 24.33 8.72
N LEU A 163 11.89 25.18 9.24
CA LEU A 163 11.12 26.15 8.49
C LEU A 163 11.43 27.55 9.04
N PHE A 164 11.63 28.50 8.14
CA PHE A 164 11.80 29.91 8.46
C PHE A 164 10.75 30.73 7.74
N GLY A 165 10.25 31.75 8.41
CA GLY A 165 9.28 32.65 7.84
C GLY A 165 9.45 34.06 8.38
N ALA A 166 9.16 35.04 7.54
CA ALA A 166 9.09 36.44 7.92
C ALA A 166 7.90 37.08 7.24
N SER A 167 7.23 38.00 7.95
CA SER A 167 6.14 38.80 7.41
C SER A 167 6.22 40.24 7.92
N TYR A 168 5.82 41.20 7.06
CA TYR A 168 5.73 42.60 7.42
C TYR A 168 4.37 43.14 7.01
N THR A 169 3.71 43.83 7.96
CA THR A 169 2.42 44.49 7.73
C THR A 169 2.66 45.98 7.60
N PHE A 170 2.36 46.56 6.45
CA PHE A 170 2.36 47.99 6.21
C PHE A 170 1.06 48.55 6.82
N GLY A 171 1.20 49.53 7.70
CA GLY A 171 0.07 50.25 8.29
C GLY A 171 -0.10 51.62 7.67
#